data_b2c3fe6b23c7a97626be3920f7a8bccf
#
_entry.id   b2c3fe6b23c7a97626be3920f7a8bccf
#
_cell.length_a   1.000
_cell.length_b   1.000
_cell.length_c   1.000
_cell.angle_alpha   90.00
_cell.angle_beta   90.00
_cell.angle_gamma   90.00
#
_symmetry.space_group_name_H-M   'P 1'
#
loop_
_entity.id
_entity.type
_entity.pdbx_description
1 polymer ?
#
loop_
_entity_poly.entity_id
_entity_poly.type
_entity_poly.pdbx_seq_one_letter_code
_entity_poly.pdbx_strand_id
1 'polypeptide(L)'
;MIELKSISGSFLAGRVTDVSFRLPNGKTYGVFSPCYEDAVCLLALMSGARTPSSGSVLAGGFDLHREAKRVRRSVGFLSADLLPDDELTPIEYLMTVADVLELPYDKTVRRAHELLELADLATKKDRLIANLSYGEKRILCLLQLLLGKPEFLMLTSPLSGLMARDAQKMRELIAFLGDTHTIFLCTPSTNDLSEMCDEILILQDGTLKMTASANDEALVAEFSAPTAEVVPETKSAPKTNREKALWKLLTQTSKDYEVLDDEDKEGKN
;
A
#
# COMPACT_ATOMS: atom_id res chain seq x y z
N MET A 1 -15.68 6.34 -0.07
CA MET A 1 -15.13 7.66 -0.46
C MET A 1 -13.94 7.96 0.44
N ILE A 2 -12.84 8.42 -0.17
CA ILE A 2 -11.66 8.92 0.54
C ILE A 2 -11.54 10.44 0.33
N GLU A 3 -11.21 11.16 1.40
CA GLU A 3 -11.06 12.61 1.37
C GLU A 3 -9.78 13.00 2.13
N LEU A 4 -8.95 13.82 1.49
CA LEU A 4 -7.78 14.45 2.09
C LEU A 4 -8.07 15.94 2.30
N LYS A 5 -7.69 16.47 3.46
CA LYS A 5 -7.85 17.88 3.81
C LYS A 5 -6.49 18.45 4.20
N SER A 6 -5.90 19.25 3.31
CA SER A 6 -4.64 19.98 3.51
C SER A 6 -3.52 19.11 4.10
N ILE A 7 -3.37 17.89 3.54
CA ILE A 7 -2.37 16.95 4.01
C ILE A 7 -0.98 17.44 3.65
N SER A 8 -0.12 17.50 4.68
CA SER A 8 1.32 17.71 4.52
C SER A 8 2.09 16.68 5.34
N GLY A 9 3.23 16.26 4.84
CA GLY A 9 4.08 15.29 5.52
C GLY A 9 5.29 14.90 4.70
N SER A 10 6.16 14.09 5.30
CA SER A 10 7.34 13.55 4.63
C SER A 10 7.54 12.09 5.00
N PHE A 11 8.01 11.31 4.04
CA PHE A 11 8.33 9.91 4.23
C PHE A 11 9.47 9.49 3.29
N LEU A 12 10.50 8.84 3.82
CA LEU A 12 11.75 8.57 3.10
C LEU A 12 12.34 9.89 2.55
N ALA A 13 12.58 9.96 1.23
CA ALA A 13 13.02 11.18 0.54
C ALA A 13 11.85 12.02 0.01
N GLY A 14 10.62 11.48 0.04
CA GLY A 14 9.43 12.14 -0.50
C GLY A 14 8.79 13.14 0.45
N ARG A 15 8.13 14.12 -0.12
CA ARG A 15 7.40 15.16 0.59
C ARG A 15 6.07 15.47 -0.09
N VAL A 16 5.06 15.73 0.72
CA VAL A 16 3.73 16.17 0.29
C VAL A 16 3.37 17.45 1.03
N THR A 17 2.82 18.43 0.32
CA THR A 17 2.49 19.75 0.87
C THR A 17 1.11 20.17 0.43
N ASP A 18 0.22 20.42 1.40
CA ASP A 18 -1.14 20.96 1.23
C ASP A 18 -1.97 20.22 0.16
N VAL A 19 -1.91 18.89 0.15
CA VAL A 19 -2.70 18.08 -0.77
C VAL A 19 -4.12 17.92 -0.25
N SER A 20 -5.09 18.29 -1.09
CA SER A 20 -6.51 18.15 -0.81
C SER A 20 -7.23 17.57 -2.02
N PHE A 21 -8.03 16.52 -1.80
CA PHE A 21 -8.95 15.99 -2.80
C PHE A 21 -10.05 15.16 -2.15
N ARG A 22 -11.07 14.87 -2.94
CA ARG A 22 -12.16 13.98 -2.56
C ARG A 22 -12.49 13.07 -3.73
N LEU A 23 -12.34 11.76 -3.54
CA LEU A 23 -12.49 10.77 -4.61
C LEU A 23 -13.55 9.74 -4.26
N PRO A 24 -14.40 9.34 -5.24
CA PRO A 24 -15.37 8.27 -5.07
C PRO A 24 -14.70 6.91 -4.91
N ASN A 25 -15.46 5.93 -4.41
CA ASN A 25 -15.03 4.53 -4.35
C ASN A 25 -15.23 3.81 -5.69
N GLY A 26 -14.61 2.63 -5.81
CA GLY A 26 -14.82 1.70 -6.91
C GLY A 26 -14.05 2.06 -8.18
N LYS A 27 -12.92 2.75 -8.03
CA LYS A 27 -11.99 3.03 -9.12
C LYS A 27 -10.56 2.70 -8.71
N THR A 28 -9.71 2.48 -9.71
CA THR A 28 -8.26 2.41 -9.57
C THR A 28 -7.65 3.76 -9.92
N TYR A 29 -7.04 4.41 -8.92
CA TYR A 29 -6.38 5.70 -9.05
C TYR A 29 -4.87 5.51 -9.12
N GLY A 30 -4.25 6.02 -10.18
CA GLY A 30 -2.81 6.18 -10.26
C GLY A 30 -2.34 7.41 -9.48
N VAL A 31 -1.17 7.34 -8.87
CA VAL A 31 -0.49 8.52 -8.32
C VAL A 31 0.85 8.64 -9.00
N PHE A 32 1.00 9.69 -9.79
CA PHE A 32 2.21 10.01 -10.53
C PHE A 32 2.91 11.23 -9.92
N SER A 33 4.21 11.17 -9.83
CA SER A 33 5.08 12.32 -9.54
C SER A 33 6.41 12.16 -10.28
N PRO A 34 7.00 13.23 -10.83
CA PRO A 34 8.37 13.20 -11.32
C PRO A 34 9.39 12.77 -10.24
N CYS A 35 9.12 13.14 -8.97
CA CYS A 35 9.80 12.57 -7.82
C CYS A 35 8.94 11.42 -7.28
N TYR A 36 9.28 10.18 -7.65
CA TYR A 36 8.50 8.98 -7.28
C TYR A 36 8.25 8.87 -5.78
N GLU A 37 9.20 9.29 -4.96
CA GLU A 37 9.13 9.27 -3.50
C GLU A 37 7.98 10.14 -2.95
N ASP A 38 7.57 11.20 -3.66
CA ASP A 38 6.41 12.01 -3.27
C ASP A 38 5.11 11.21 -3.41
N ALA A 39 4.97 10.41 -4.47
CA ALA A 39 3.84 9.51 -4.65
C ALA A 39 3.80 8.42 -3.57
N VAL A 40 4.96 7.83 -3.25
CA VAL A 40 5.08 6.87 -2.14
C VAL A 40 4.73 7.51 -0.80
N CYS A 41 5.19 8.75 -0.57
CA CYS A 41 4.88 9.51 0.63
C CYS A 41 3.35 9.74 0.75
N LEU A 42 2.69 10.14 -0.34
CA LEU A 42 1.24 10.34 -0.32
C LEU A 42 0.51 9.04 0.06
N LEU A 43 0.85 7.90 -0.57
CA LEU A 43 0.22 6.63 -0.25
C LEU A 43 0.48 6.19 1.20
N ALA A 44 1.68 6.42 1.73
CA ALA A 44 2.02 6.11 3.11
C ALA A 44 1.21 6.95 4.12
N LEU A 45 0.95 8.24 3.82
CA LEU A 45 0.08 9.10 4.61
C LEU A 45 -1.39 8.66 4.51
N MET A 46 -1.85 8.32 3.30
CA MET A 46 -3.22 7.86 3.03
C MET A 46 -3.54 6.50 3.66
N SER A 47 -2.55 5.65 3.84
CA SER A 47 -2.73 4.33 4.46
C SER A 47 -2.69 4.36 5.99
N GLY A 48 -2.25 5.46 6.58
CA GLY A 48 -1.97 5.54 8.01
C GLY A 48 -0.65 4.87 8.43
N ALA A 49 0.15 4.38 7.47
CA ALA A 49 1.51 3.89 7.75
C ALA A 49 2.42 5.03 8.25
N ARG A 50 2.04 6.28 7.97
CA ARG A 50 2.67 7.49 8.47
C ARG A 50 1.64 8.53 8.90
N THR A 51 1.95 9.23 9.99
CA THR A 51 1.14 10.34 10.46
C THR A 51 1.51 11.59 9.69
N PRO A 52 0.54 12.35 9.13
CA PRO A 52 0.82 13.62 8.50
C PRO A 52 1.29 14.65 9.53
N SER A 53 2.11 15.60 9.10
CA SER A 53 2.50 16.76 9.93
C SER A 53 1.37 17.77 10.08
N SER A 54 0.44 17.81 9.13
CA SER A 54 -0.80 18.61 9.20
C SER A 54 -1.89 18.03 8.30
N GLY A 55 -3.12 18.43 8.53
CA GLY A 55 -4.29 18.00 7.78
C GLY A 55 -4.92 16.71 8.33
N SER A 56 -5.86 16.13 7.58
CA SER A 56 -6.53 14.87 7.95
C SER A 56 -6.87 14.02 6.74
N VAL A 57 -6.87 12.71 6.92
CA VAL A 57 -7.33 11.71 5.94
C VAL A 57 -8.61 11.08 6.45
N LEU A 58 -9.67 11.16 5.66
CA LEU A 58 -10.94 10.52 5.96
C LEU A 58 -11.18 9.35 4.99
N ALA A 59 -11.29 8.13 5.52
CA ALA A 59 -11.64 6.93 4.77
C ALA A 59 -13.01 6.44 5.23
N GLY A 60 -13.97 6.34 4.29
CA GLY A 60 -15.34 5.96 4.64
C GLY A 60 -16.03 6.91 5.65
N GLY A 61 -15.56 8.16 5.75
CA GLY A 61 -16.08 9.17 6.68
C GLY A 61 -15.40 9.17 8.06
N PHE A 62 -14.44 8.28 8.31
CA PHE A 62 -13.69 8.18 9.57
C PHE A 62 -12.28 8.74 9.43
N ASP A 63 -11.84 9.51 10.42
CA ASP A 63 -10.47 10.03 10.46
C ASP A 63 -9.47 8.90 10.73
N LEU A 64 -8.52 8.71 9.81
CA LEU A 64 -7.57 7.63 9.81
C LEU A 64 -6.67 7.62 11.05
N HIS A 65 -6.35 8.79 11.59
CA HIS A 65 -5.44 8.94 12.72
C HIS A 65 -6.16 8.97 14.08
N ARG A 66 -7.35 9.57 14.12
CA ARG A 66 -8.14 9.65 15.37
C ARG A 66 -8.87 8.33 15.65
N GLU A 67 -9.23 7.59 14.61
CA GLU A 67 -9.97 6.34 14.70
C GLU A 67 -9.15 5.17 14.12
N ALA A 68 -7.85 5.18 14.35
CA ALA A 68 -6.88 4.27 13.73
C ALA A 68 -7.26 2.78 13.86
N LYS A 69 -7.77 2.35 15.01
CA LYS A 69 -8.20 0.94 15.23
C LYS A 69 -9.36 0.53 14.31
N ARG A 70 -10.30 1.45 14.05
CA ARG A 70 -11.45 1.21 13.18
C ARG A 70 -11.06 1.23 11.71
N VAL A 71 -10.23 2.18 11.32
CA VAL A 71 -9.85 2.41 9.92
C VAL A 71 -8.76 1.44 9.45
N ARG A 72 -7.91 0.94 10.35
CA ARG A 72 -6.80 0.03 10.03
C ARG A 72 -7.22 -1.23 9.28
N ARG A 73 -8.44 -1.74 9.54
CA ARG A 73 -8.99 -2.91 8.83
C ARG A 73 -9.54 -2.56 7.46
N SER A 74 -9.88 -1.29 7.21
CA SER A 74 -10.46 -0.83 5.95
C SER A 74 -9.42 -0.37 4.94
N VAL A 75 -8.14 -0.28 5.32
CA VAL A 75 -7.05 0.15 4.44
C VAL A 75 -5.93 -0.90 4.44
N GLY A 76 -5.62 -1.42 3.26
CA GLY A 76 -4.45 -2.27 3.03
C GLY A 76 -3.31 -1.47 2.39
N PHE A 77 -2.07 -1.68 2.85
CA PHE A 77 -0.89 -1.01 2.28
C PHE A 77 0.17 -2.03 1.86
N LEU A 78 0.48 -2.09 0.56
CA LEU A 78 1.56 -2.88 -0.01
C LEU A 78 2.75 -1.98 -0.34
N SER A 79 3.81 -2.10 0.44
CA SER A 79 5.08 -1.44 0.12
C SER A 79 5.86 -2.22 -0.94
N ALA A 80 6.67 -1.50 -1.74
CA ALA A 80 7.53 -2.09 -2.77
C ALA A 80 8.47 -3.18 -2.21
N ASP A 81 8.98 -2.96 -1.01
CA ASP A 81 10.00 -3.84 -0.40
C ASP A 81 9.43 -4.90 0.53
N LEU A 82 8.09 -4.96 0.70
CA LEU A 82 7.47 -5.93 1.59
C LEU A 82 7.67 -7.35 1.07
N LEU A 83 8.25 -8.20 1.90
CA LEU A 83 8.37 -9.64 1.67
C LEU A 83 7.88 -10.39 2.91
N PRO A 84 7.27 -11.58 2.73
CA PRO A 84 6.85 -12.39 3.84
C PRO A 84 8.06 -13.07 4.51
N ASP A 85 7.85 -13.58 5.72
CA ASP A 85 8.87 -14.31 6.47
C ASP A 85 9.15 -15.67 5.81
N ASP A 86 10.40 -15.92 5.47
CA ASP A 86 10.87 -17.12 4.79
C ASP A 86 10.78 -18.41 5.63
N GLU A 87 10.70 -18.28 6.96
CA GLU A 87 10.63 -19.41 7.91
C GLU A 87 9.20 -19.94 8.09
N LEU A 88 8.20 -19.22 7.61
CA LEU A 88 6.80 -19.61 7.67
C LEU A 88 6.34 -20.31 6.39
N THR A 89 5.23 -21.02 6.47
CA THR A 89 4.45 -21.43 5.32
C THR A 89 3.46 -20.33 4.92
N PRO A 90 2.94 -20.30 3.67
CA PRO A 90 1.92 -19.31 3.27
C PRO A 90 0.71 -19.26 4.19
N ILE A 91 0.24 -20.43 4.67
CA ILE A 91 -0.92 -20.43 5.57
C ILE A 91 -0.57 -19.88 6.96
N GLU A 92 0.58 -20.24 7.53
CA GLU A 92 1.06 -19.72 8.81
C GLU A 92 1.27 -18.21 8.74
N TYR A 93 1.88 -17.71 7.64
CA TYR A 93 2.05 -16.28 7.42
C TYR A 93 0.72 -15.53 7.40
N LEU A 94 -0.27 -16.00 6.62
CA LEU A 94 -1.58 -15.39 6.58
C LEU A 94 -2.29 -15.44 7.94
N MET A 95 -2.13 -16.53 8.70
CA MET A 95 -2.72 -16.63 10.04
C MET A 95 -2.03 -15.72 11.04
N THR A 96 -0.70 -15.55 10.96
CA THR A 96 0.02 -14.57 11.77
C THR A 96 -0.47 -13.14 11.53
N VAL A 97 -0.70 -12.78 10.26
CA VAL A 97 -1.29 -11.47 9.91
C VAL A 97 -2.72 -11.35 10.44
N ALA A 98 -3.50 -12.43 10.39
CA ALA A 98 -4.85 -12.46 10.92
C ALA A 98 -4.91 -12.22 12.43
N ASP A 99 -3.97 -12.80 13.18
CA ASP A 99 -3.86 -12.62 14.63
C ASP A 99 -3.55 -11.16 14.97
N VAL A 100 -2.63 -10.54 14.20
CA VAL A 100 -2.31 -9.12 14.35
C VAL A 100 -3.53 -8.21 14.06
N LEU A 101 -4.37 -8.60 13.11
CA LEU A 101 -5.61 -7.89 12.78
C LEU A 101 -6.78 -8.25 13.72
N GLU A 102 -6.55 -9.12 14.72
CA GLU A 102 -7.57 -9.63 15.66
C GLU A 102 -8.79 -10.21 14.91
N LEU A 103 -8.55 -10.99 13.86
CA LEU A 103 -9.61 -11.62 13.05
C LEU A 103 -10.04 -12.95 13.67
N PRO A 104 -11.34 -13.32 13.58
CA PRO A 104 -11.83 -14.61 14.08
C PRO A 104 -11.18 -15.78 13.34
N TYR A 105 -10.52 -16.69 14.07
CA TYR A 105 -9.73 -17.79 13.53
C TYR A 105 -10.47 -18.63 12.48
N ASP A 106 -11.62 -19.20 12.82
CA ASP A 106 -12.37 -20.12 11.92
C ASP A 106 -12.74 -19.50 10.57
N LYS A 107 -13.15 -18.22 10.59
CA LYS A 107 -13.52 -17.49 9.39
C LYS A 107 -12.28 -17.13 8.56
N THR A 108 -11.19 -16.83 9.23
CA THR A 108 -9.96 -16.38 8.58
C THR A 108 -9.20 -17.53 7.94
N VAL A 109 -9.15 -18.72 8.56
CA VAL A 109 -8.57 -19.93 7.94
C VAL A 109 -9.25 -20.21 6.61
N ARG A 110 -10.58 -20.21 6.56
CA ARG A 110 -11.33 -20.40 5.32
C ARG A 110 -10.98 -19.35 4.28
N ARG A 111 -10.96 -18.08 4.70
CA ARG A 111 -10.60 -16.97 3.82
C ARG A 111 -9.18 -17.08 3.29
N ALA A 112 -8.21 -17.47 4.13
CA ALA A 112 -6.82 -17.68 3.72
C ALA A 112 -6.71 -18.76 2.64
N HIS A 113 -7.43 -19.88 2.79
CA HIS A 113 -7.48 -20.92 1.76
C HIS A 113 -8.06 -20.40 0.44
N GLU A 114 -9.19 -19.69 0.49
CA GLU A 114 -9.82 -19.09 -0.70
C GLU A 114 -8.85 -18.11 -1.42
N LEU A 115 -8.12 -17.31 -0.66
CA LEU A 115 -7.13 -16.38 -1.22
C LEU A 115 -5.94 -17.09 -1.87
N LEU A 116 -5.45 -18.16 -1.23
CA LEU A 116 -4.37 -19.00 -1.81
C LEU A 116 -4.82 -19.72 -3.09
N GLU A 117 -6.09 -20.16 -3.16
CA GLU A 117 -6.67 -20.72 -4.37
C GLU A 117 -6.77 -19.68 -5.49
N LEU A 118 -7.27 -18.50 -5.21
CA LEU A 118 -7.36 -17.36 -6.14
C LEU A 118 -6.01 -17.04 -6.79
N ALA A 119 -4.93 -17.21 -6.04
CA ALA A 119 -3.58 -16.90 -6.49
C ALA A 119 -2.79 -18.12 -6.99
N ASP A 120 -3.41 -19.28 -7.18
CA ASP A 120 -2.76 -20.58 -7.54
C ASP A 120 -1.62 -20.99 -6.58
N LEU A 121 -1.71 -20.59 -5.33
CA LEU A 121 -0.75 -20.95 -4.28
C LEU A 121 -1.25 -22.06 -3.36
N ALA A 122 -2.46 -22.58 -3.56
CA ALA A 122 -3.06 -23.61 -2.72
C ALA A 122 -2.20 -24.89 -2.59
N THR A 123 -1.54 -25.31 -3.68
CA THR A 123 -0.64 -26.50 -3.68
C THR A 123 0.68 -26.26 -2.93
N LYS A 124 0.99 -25.01 -2.59
CA LYS A 124 2.22 -24.59 -1.89
C LYS A 124 1.95 -24.11 -0.46
N LYS A 125 0.72 -24.19 0.01
CA LYS A 125 0.27 -23.64 1.30
C LYS A 125 1.07 -24.13 2.51
N ASP A 126 1.57 -25.38 2.45
CA ASP A 126 2.30 -26.06 3.52
C ASP A 126 3.82 -26.16 3.23
N ARG A 127 4.32 -25.47 2.19
CA ARG A 127 5.74 -25.36 1.89
C ARG A 127 6.31 -24.10 2.48
N LEU A 128 7.56 -24.12 2.94
CA LEU A 128 8.22 -22.90 3.43
C LEU A 128 8.23 -21.80 2.36
N ILE A 129 7.96 -20.58 2.76
CA ILE A 129 8.01 -19.38 1.90
C ILE A 129 9.39 -19.19 1.28
N ALA A 130 10.47 -19.64 1.94
CA ALA A 130 11.81 -19.69 1.37
C ALA A 130 11.87 -20.39 0.00
N ASN A 131 10.98 -21.37 -0.23
CA ASN A 131 10.91 -22.16 -1.48
C ASN A 131 9.97 -21.55 -2.55
N LEU A 132 9.36 -20.40 -2.28
CA LEU A 132 8.56 -19.67 -3.25
C LEU A 132 9.44 -18.78 -4.13
N SER A 133 9.00 -18.57 -5.40
CA SER A 133 9.62 -17.55 -6.24
C SER A 133 9.38 -16.14 -5.66
N TYR A 134 10.20 -15.18 -6.08
CA TYR A 134 10.00 -13.78 -5.69
C TYR A 134 8.59 -13.28 -6.04
N GLY A 135 8.10 -13.62 -7.24
CA GLY A 135 6.75 -13.25 -7.66
C GLY A 135 5.65 -13.85 -6.79
N GLU A 136 5.80 -15.13 -6.40
CA GLU A 136 4.86 -15.78 -5.48
C GLU A 136 4.87 -15.14 -4.09
N LYS A 137 6.04 -14.75 -3.58
CA LYS A 137 6.17 -14.00 -2.32
C LYS A 137 5.47 -12.65 -2.41
N ARG A 138 5.63 -11.92 -3.52
CA ARG A 138 4.97 -10.63 -3.75
C ARG A 138 3.44 -10.77 -3.84
N ILE A 139 2.95 -11.80 -4.52
CA ILE A 139 1.53 -12.13 -4.58
C ILE A 139 1.00 -12.45 -3.18
N LEU A 140 1.72 -13.25 -2.39
CA LEU A 140 1.35 -13.55 -1.00
C LEU A 140 1.24 -12.29 -0.14
N CYS A 141 2.13 -11.29 -0.35
CA CYS A 141 2.03 -9.98 0.28
C CYS A 141 0.78 -9.19 -0.15
N LEU A 142 0.29 -9.36 -1.37
CA LEU A 142 -1.00 -8.78 -1.77
C LEU A 142 -2.16 -9.49 -1.08
N LEU A 143 -2.13 -10.83 -1.00
CA LEU A 143 -3.21 -11.62 -0.38
C LEU A 143 -3.42 -11.30 1.11
N GLN A 144 -2.34 -11.05 1.86
CA GLN A 144 -2.45 -10.69 3.27
C GLN A 144 -3.33 -9.45 3.50
N LEU A 145 -3.29 -8.47 2.58
CA LEU A 145 -4.11 -7.26 2.72
C LEU A 145 -5.60 -7.58 2.68
N LEU A 146 -5.97 -8.63 1.94
CA LEU A 146 -7.36 -9.01 1.68
C LEU A 146 -8.01 -9.78 2.84
N LEU A 147 -7.25 -10.20 3.85
CA LEU A 147 -7.76 -10.90 5.03
C LEU A 147 -8.79 -10.06 5.80
N GLY A 148 -8.47 -8.77 6.00
CA GLY A 148 -9.32 -7.82 6.71
C GLY A 148 -10.50 -7.27 5.91
N LYS A 149 -10.64 -7.66 4.63
CA LYS A 149 -11.63 -7.10 3.69
C LYS A 149 -11.54 -5.56 3.62
N PRO A 150 -10.40 -5.01 3.24
CA PRO A 150 -10.23 -3.57 3.18
C PRO A 150 -11.13 -2.96 2.13
N GLU A 151 -11.58 -1.73 2.34
CA GLU A 151 -12.30 -0.93 1.34
C GLU A 151 -11.31 -0.26 0.37
N PHE A 152 -10.12 0.06 0.88
CA PHE A 152 -9.08 0.78 0.16
C PHE A 152 -7.77 -0.03 0.14
N LEU A 153 -7.14 -0.09 -1.04
CA LEU A 153 -5.82 -0.70 -1.23
C LEU A 153 -4.83 0.37 -1.72
N MET A 154 -3.73 0.53 -1.00
CA MET A 154 -2.63 1.42 -1.36
C MET A 154 -1.44 0.55 -1.79
N LEU A 155 -1.05 0.62 -3.07
CA LEU A 155 -0.05 -0.27 -3.66
C LEU A 155 1.12 0.55 -4.19
N THR A 156 2.32 0.35 -3.65
CA THR A 156 3.52 1.01 -4.17
C THR A 156 4.36 0.02 -4.97
N SER A 157 4.62 0.33 -6.24
CA SER A 157 5.37 -0.48 -7.20
C SER A 157 5.07 -1.99 -7.11
N PRO A 158 3.80 -2.40 -7.24
CA PRO A 158 3.43 -3.81 -7.05
C PRO A 158 4.09 -4.74 -8.06
N LEU A 159 4.50 -4.23 -9.23
CA LEU A 159 5.13 -4.99 -10.31
C LEU A 159 6.67 -4.99 -10.24
N SER A 160 7.26 -4.22 -9.31
CA SER A 160 8.72 -4.07 -9.24
C SER A 160 9.42 -5.41 -8.99
N GLY A 161 10.47 -5.69 -9.78
CA GLY A 161 11.27 -6.90 -9.67
C GLY A 161 10.59 -8.19 -10.12
N LEU A 162 9.35 -8.11 -10.64
CA LEU A 162 8.63 -9.29 -11.13
C LEU A 162 9.08 -9.67 -12.54
N MET A 163 9.18 -10.96 -12.80
CA MET A 163 9.29 -11.49 -14.17
C MET A 163 7.96 -11.33 -14.91
N ALA A 164 7.99 -11.28 -16.24
CA ALA A 164 6.83 -10.99 -17.09
C ALA A 164 5.58 -11.80 -16.73
N ARG A 165 5.72 -13.10 -16.45
CA ARG A 165 4.63 -13.99 -16.07
C ARG A 165 3.98 -13.57 -14.73
N ASP A 166 4.81 -13.28 -13.72
CA ASP A 166 4.34 -12.93 -12.38
C ASP A 166 3.77 -11.50 -12.38
N ALA A 167 4.37 -10.60 -13.17
CA ALA A 167 3.85 -9.25 -13.39
C ALA A 167 2.47 -9.29 -14.04
N GLN A 168 2.27 -10.13 -15.06
CA GLN A 168 0.97 -10.30 -15.70
C GLN A 168 -0.09 -10.81 -14.70
N LYS A 169 0.27 -11.83 -13.90
CA LYS A 169 -0.62 -12.36 -12.87
C LYS A 169 -0.96 -11.31 -11.81
N MET A 170 0.01 -10.49 -11.39
CA MET A 170 -0.22 -9.38 -10.45
C MET A 170 -1.18 -8.33 -11.04
N ARG A 171 -1.04 -7.97 -12.33
CA ARG A 171 -1.97 -7.06 -13.02
C ARG A 171 -3.39 -7.62 -13.04
N GLU A 172 -3.55 -8.90 -13.37
CA GLU A 172 -4.86 -9.58 -13.40
C GLU A 172 -5.51 -9.60 -12.01
N LEU A 173 -4.75 -9.87 -10.95
CA LEU A 173 -5.25 -9.81 -9.57
C LEU A 173 -5.66 -8.39 -9.19
N ILE A 174 -4.86 -7.37 -9.51
CA ILE A 174 -5.18 -5.97 -9.22
C ILE A 174 -6.42 -5.53 -10.01
N ALA A 175 -6.53 -5.88 -11.28
CA ALA A 175 -7.72 -5.59 -12.09
C ALA A 175 -8.98 -6.24 -11.50
N PHE A 176 -8.93 -7.52 -11.12
CA PHE A 176 -10.02 -8.22 -10.45
C PHE A 176 -10.43 -7.55 -9.13
N LEU A 177 -9.46 -7.07 -8.35
CA LEU A 177 -9.71 -6.36 -7.10
C LEU A 177 -10.32 -4.97 -7.34
N GLY A 178 -10.04 -4.32 -8.46
CA GLY A 178 -10.61 -3.04 -8.86
C GLY A 178 -12.13 -3.05 -8.96
N ASP A 179 -12.74 -4.19 -9.27
CA ASP A 179 -14.20 -4.34 -9.32
C ASP A 179 -14.89 -4.22 -7.95
N THR A 180 -14.15 -4.46 -6.87
CA THR A 180 -14.72 -4.54 -5.51
C THR A 180 -14.05 -3.61 -4.49
N HIS A 181 -12.89 -3.06 -4.82
CA HIS A 181 -12.09 -2.21 -3.95
C HIS A 181 -11.79 -0.88 -4.61
N THR A 182 -11.46 0.11 -3.82
CA THR A 182 -10.85 1.35 -4.33
C THR A 182 -9.34 1.21 -4.20
N ILE A 183 -8.63 1.30 -5.32
CA ILE A 183 -7.18 1.06 -5.37
C ILE A 183 -6.46 2.37 -5.65
N PHE A 184 -5.40 2.64 -4.90
CA PHE A 184 -4.42 3.69 -5.20
C PHE A 184 -3.09 3.04 -5.50
N LEU A 185 -2.57 3.32 -6.67
CA LEU A 185 -1.36 2.71 -7.23
C LEU A 185 -0.32 3.78 -7.54
N CYS A 186 0.91 3.61 -7.07
CA CYS A 186 2.03 4.38 -7.59
C CYS A 186 3.13 3.46 -8.13
N THR A 187 3.71 3.85 -9.26
CA THR A 187 4.81 3.16 -9.93
C THR A 187 5.62 4.17 -10.74
N PRO A 188 6.93 3.96 -10.93
CA PRO A 188 7.73 4.80 -11.81
C PRO A 188 7.35 4.68 -13.30
N SER A 189 6.68 3.59 -13.68
CA SER A 189 6.26 3.31 -15.06
C SER A 189 4.93 3.99 -15.37
N THR A 190 4.95 4.98 -16.24
CA THR A 190 3.73 5.65 -16.73
C THR A 190 2.84 4.73 -17.54
N ASN A 191 3.44 3.78 -18.28
CA ASN A 191 2.68 2.76 -19.02
C ASN A 191 1.85 1.88 -18.08
N ASP A 192 2.43 1.46 -16.95
CA ASP A 192 1.68 0.67 -15.96
C ASP A 192 0.52 1.48 -15.38
N LEU A 193 0.69 2.80 -15.16
CA LEU A 193 -0.41 3.65 -14.69
C LEU A 193 -1.52 3.77 -15.73
N SER A 194 -1.17 3.96 -17.02
CA SER A 194 -2.16 4.05 -18.11
C SER A 194 -2.93 2.76 -18.30
N GLU A 195 -2.26 1.60 -18.16
CA GLU A 195 -2.88 0.29 -18.36
C GLU A 195 -3.76 -0.16 -17.18
N MET A 196 -3.43 0.27 -15.95
CA MET A 196 -4.03 -0.29 -14.74
C MET A 196 -4.98 0.66 -14.01
N CYS A 197 -5.00 1.95 -14.34
CA CYS A 197 -5.76 2.95 -13.61
C CYS A 197 -6.89 3.56 -14.47
N ASP A 198 -7.94 4.02 -13.81
CA ASP A 198 -9.03 4.79 -14.43
C ASP A 198 -8.68 6.27 -14.48
N GLU A 199 -8.10 6.78 -13.42
CA GLU A 199 -7.72 8.19 -13.25
C GLU A 199 -6.33 8.27 -12.63
N ILE A 200 -5.58 9.34 -12.97
CA ILE A 200 -4.24 9.59 -12.44
C ILE A 200 -4.20 10.93 -11.72
N LEU A 201 -3.78 10.91 -10.47
CA LEU A 201 -3.45 12.11 -9.69
C LEU A 201 -2.01 12.49 -9.99
N ILE A 202 -1.79 13.70 -10.46
CA ILE A 202 -0.47 14.20 -10.82
C ILE A 202 0.03 15.14 -9.73
N LEU A 203 1.11 14.73 -9.07
CA LEU A 203 1.85 15.54 -8.12
C LEU A 203 3.03 16.22 -8.81
N GLN A 204 3.31 17.45 -8.41
CA GLN A 204 4.53 18.16 -8.77
C GLN A 204 5.04 18.92 -7.55
N ASP A 205 6.31 18.73 -7.21
CA ASP A 205 6.94 19.31 -6.04
C ASP A 205 6.15 19.04 -4.73
N GLY A 206 5.58 17.84 -4.62
CA GLY A 206 4.78 17.41 -3.49
C GLY A 206 3.38 18.01 -3.39
N THR A 207 2.93 18.76 -4.39
CA THR A 207 1.57 19.36 -4.43
C THR A 207 0.73 18.69 -5.52
N LEU A 208 -0.59 18.53 -5.28
CA LEU A 208 -1.50 18.04 -6.29
C LEU A 208 -1.74 19.13 -7.34
N LYS A 209 -1.45 18.83 -8.60
CA LYS A 209 -1.67 19.75 -9.73
C LYS A 209 -2.99 19.50 -10.43
N MET A 210 -3.27 18.24 -10.73
CA MET A 210 -4.47 17.86 -11.45
C MET A 210 -4.81 16.38 -11.26
N THR A 211 -6.03 16.03 -11.65
CA THR A 211 -6.46 14.65 -11.87
C THR A 211 -6.79 14.51 -13.35
N ALA A 212 -6.20 13.52 -14.01
CA ALA A 212 -6.38 13.26 -15.43
C ALA A 212 -6.99 11.88 -15.64
N SER A 213 -7.68 11.68 -16.77
CA SER A 213 -8.04 10.32 -17.20
C SER A 213 -6.78 9.56 -17.58
N ALA A 214 -6.70 8.28 -17.20
CA ALA A 214 -5.56 7.43 -17.57
C ALA A 214 -5.42 7.24 -19.10
N ASN A 215 -6.51 7.46 -19.84
CA ASN A 215 -6.53 7.43 -21.31
C ASN A 215 -5.96 8.70 -21.96
N ASP A 216 -5.63 9.73 -21.20
CA ASP A 216 -5.02 10.96 -21.72
C ASP A 216 -3.48 10.84 -21.72
N GLU A 217 -2.98 10.00 -22.63
CA GLU A 217 -1.54 9.72 -22.75
C GLU A 217 -0.72 10.99 -23.00
N ALA A 218 -1.28 12.00 -23.67
CA ALA A 218 -0.58 13.26 -23.95
C ALA A 218 -0.28 14.04 -22.66
N LEU A 219 -1.24 14.10 -21.74
CA LEU A 219 -1.06 14.74 -20.43
C LEU A 219 -0.07 13.97 -19.55
N VAL A 220 -0.19 12.64 -19.50
CA VAL A 220 0.74 11.81 -18.74
C VAL A 220 2.16 11.92 -19.30
N ALA A 221 2.32 11.97 -20.63
CA ALA A 221 3.60 12.14 -21.29
C ALA A 221 4.22 13.55 -21.05
N GLU A 222 3.42 14.61 -20.99
CA GLU A 222 3.88 15.96 -20.71
C GLU A 222 4.56 16.08 -19.34
N PHE A 223 3.97 15.44 -18.32
CA PHE A 223 4.54 15.41 -16.98
C PHE A 223 5.67 14.36 -16.80
N SER A 224 5.76 13.39 -17.73
CA SER A 224 6.80 12.34 -17.74
C SER A 224 8.05 12.77 -18.50
N ALA A 225 8.03 13.90 -19.23
CA ALA A 225 9.22 14.39 -19.91
C ALA A 225 10.35 14.62 -18.90
N PRO A 226 11.52 14.03 -19.08
CA PRO A 226 12.59 14.08 -18.08
C PRO A 226 13.03 15.54 -17.90
N THR A 227 12.76 16.12 -16.76
CA THR A 227 13.64 17.10 -16.19
C THR A 227 14.96 16.35 -15.98
N ALA A 228 15.96 16.68 -16.80
CA ALA A 228 17.25 16.03 -16.80
C ALA A 228 17.76 15.84 -15.37
N GLU A 229 18.28 14.62 -15.15
CA GLU A 229 19.06 14.18 -14.01
C GLU A 229 18.31 13.61 -12.80
N VAL A 230 18.74 12.42 -12.57
CA VAL A 230 18.74 11.51 -11.42
C VAL A 230 17.80 10.31 -11.62
N VAL A 231 18.34 9.31 -12.28
CA VAL A 231 17.92 7.92 -12.04
C VAL A 231 18.45 7.55 -10.65
N PRO A 232 17.62 7.43 -9.62
CA PRO A 232 18.08 6.80 -8.40
C PRO A 232 18.26 5.32 -8.72
N GLU A 233 19.50 4.85 -8.63
CA GLU A 233 19.78 3.43 -8.54
C GLU A 233 18.82 2.81 -7.53
N THR A 234 18.10 1.80 -7.95
CA THR A 234 17.30 0.94 -7.09
C THR A 234 18.18 0.48 -5.93
N LYS A 235 18.05 1.15 -4.80
CA LYS A 235 18.75 0.73 -3.58
C LYS A 235 18.19 -0.62 -3.19
N SER A 236 19.04 -1.63 -3.39
CA SER A 236 18.88 -2.99 -2.85
C SER A 236 18.39 -2.96 -1.40
N ALA A 237 17.72 -4.04 -0.98
CA ALA A 237 17.19 -4.30 0.35
C ALA A 237 17.99 -3.65 1.50
N PRO A 238 17.33 -3.23 2.59
CA PRO A 238 17.93 -2.44 3.65
C PRO A 238 19.23 -3.07 4.15
N LYS A 239 20.33 -2.40 3.93
CA LYS A 239 21.69 -2.90 4.24
C LYS A 239 22.08 -2.65 5.69
N THR A 240 21.37 -1.79 6.41
CA THR A 240 21.69 -1.42 7.78
C THR A 240 20.66 -1.94 8.78
N ASN A 241 21.11 -2.28 9.99
CA ASN A 241 20.22 -2.68 11.09
C ASN A 241 19.20 -1.57 11.45
N ARG A 242 19.50 -0.30 11.16
CA ARG A 242 18.60 0.84 11.36
C ARG A 242 17.47 0.85 10.34
N GLU A 243 17.74 0.54 9.08
CA GLU A 243 16.72 0.41 8.03
C GLU A 243 15.83 -0.81 8.24
N LYS A 244 16.41 -1.93 8.72
CA LYS A 244 15.65 -3.12 9.12
C LYS A 244 14.77 -2.85 10.35
N ALA A 245 15.24 -2.06 11.32
CA ALA A 245 14.46 -1.66 12.48
C ALA A 245 13.32 -0.70 12.09
N LEU A 246 13.58 0.27 11.19
CA LEU A 246 12.56 1.16 10.64
C LEU A 246 11.50 0.38 9.84
N TRP A 247 11.95 -0.61 9.07
CA TRP A 247 11.11 -1.54 8.34
C TRP A 247 10.21 -2.38 9.26
N LYS A 248 10.80 -2.91 10.34
CA LYS A 248 10.06 -3.67 11.37
C LYS A 248 9.01 -2.80 12.06
N LEU A 249 9.30 -1.51 12.30
CA LEU A 249 8.35 -0.53 12.82
C LEU A 249 7.21 -0.20 11.83
N LEU A 250 7.46 -0.24 10.53
CA LEU A 250 6.44 -0.01 9.49
C LEU A 250 5.50 -1.20 9.30
N THR A 251 6.00 -2.40 9.59
CA THR A 251 5.24 -3.65 9.52
C THR A 251 4.72 -4.10 10.88
N GLN A 252 5.26 -3.57 11.99
CA GLN A 252 4.75 -3.84 13.34
C GLN A 252 3.47 -3.07 13.61
N THR A 253 2.43 -3.81 13.63
CA THR A 253 1.07 -3.44 13.93
C THR A 253 0.82 -3.38 15.42
N SER A 254 -0.05 -2.46 15.80
CA SER A 254 -0.95 -2.43 16.96
C SER A 254 -0.45 -2.58 18.40
N LYS A 255 0.63 -3.24 18.72
CA LYS A 255 1.07 -3.33 20.13
C LYS A 255 1.68 -2.03 20.68
N ASP A 256 2.29 -1.22 19.81
CA ASP A 256 2.96 0.03 20.23
C ASP A 256 2.00 1.23 20.35
N TYR A 257 0.74 1.07 19.90
CA TYR A 257 -0.30 2.10 20.03
C TYR A 257 -1.14 1.95 21.30
N GLU A 258 -1.13 0.79 21.97
CA GLU A 258 -1.80 0.60 23.26
C GLU A 258 -1.10 1.32 24.41
N VAL A 259 0.20 1.57 24.29
CA VAL A 259 0.99 2.28 25.31
C VAL A 259 0.68 3.78 25.40
N LEU A 260 0.20 4.38 24.30
CA LEU A 260 -0.16 5.81 24.29
C LEU A 260 -1.57 6.09 24.83
N ASP A 261 -2.46 5.10 24.84
CA ASP A 261 -3.82 5.25 25.38
C ASP A 261 -3.89 5.11 26.91
N ASP A 262 -2.85 4.53 27.56
CA ASP A 262 -2.83 4.37 29.02
C ASP A 262 -2.19 5.59 29.75
N GLU A 263 -1.32 6.37 29.12
CA GLU A 263 -0.74 7.56 29.73
C GLU A 263 -1.73 8.73 29.87
N ASP A 264 -2.79 8.79 29.05
CA ASP A 264 -3.84 9.81 29.17
C ASP A 264 -4.88 9.54 30.26
N LYS A 265 -4.86 8.37 30.90
CA LYS A 265 -5.79 8.02 32.00
C LYS A 265 -5.25 8.28 33.41
N GLU A 266 -3.95 8.45 33.58
CA GLU A 266 -3.35 8.74 34.89
C GLU A 266 -3.21 10.24 35.24
N GLY A 267 -3.58 11.13 34.33
CA GLY A 267 -3.50 12.60 34.52
C GLY A 267 -4.73 13.27 35.13
N LYS A 268 -5.75 12.50 35.58
CA LYS A 268 -6.94 13.05 36.26
C LYS A 268 -7.27 12.27 37.53
N ASN A 269 -6.55 12.57 38.59
CA ASN A 269 -6.99 12.48 39.99
C ASN A 269 -6.32 13.59 40.79
#